data_6f5143e38985446763575806f23a344d
#
_entry.id   6f5143e38985446763575806f23a344d
#
_cell.length_a   1.000
_cell.length_b   1.000
_cell.length_c   1.000
_cell.angle_alpha   90.00
_cell.angle_beta   90.00
_cell.angle_gamma   90.00
#
_symmetry.space_group_name_H-M   'P 1'
#
loop_
_entity.id
_entity.type
_entity.pdbx_description
1 polymer ?
#
loop_
_entity_poly.entity_id
_entity_poly.type
_entity_poly.pdbx_seq_one_letter_code
_entity_poly.pdbx_strand_id
1 'polypeptide(L)'
;VLIYSHDTMGLGHLRRCRTIAHALVEADKDLSVLILSGSPIIGSFDFKARVDFVRIPGVIKLRDGDYTSLNLHIDIAQTLAIRASIIRHTAEAFQPDLFLVDKEPLGLRGEVTETLEFLKRRNVPLVLGLRDVMDDPALLEPEWKRKNALPALRDLYDDIWVYGLPQICDPLEGLAIPQSVRRKMSYTGYLRRTLPLNGPRASMEAAREREQPYVLVTTGGGGDGDALIDWVLRAYETGAQLPHRALLVLGPFMQSERQAEFINRAQALGNVEAITFDAHMEALIARAAGVVAMGGYNTFCEILSFDRPGLIVPRTAPRLEQTIRAERAQAQGLVRMLPDDGVRRTEDMVRALKNLARQKAPSAAVVPGLLDGLENVERLVRRWLPLTQDEAAIRALAR
;
A
#
# COMPACT_ATOMS: atom_id res chain seq x y z
N VAL A 1 -20.33 3.79 1.35
CA VAL A 1 -19.16 3.97 0.45
C VAL A 1 -18.80 2.65 -0.20
N LEU A 2 -18.58 2.63 -1.51
CA LEU A 2 -18.03 1.48 -2.25
C LEU A 2 -16.57 1.75 -2.60
N ILE A 3 -15.69 0.77 -2.38
CA ILE A 3 -14.26 0.89 -2.71
C ILE A 3 -13.87 -0.22 -3.70
N TYR A 4 -13.29 0.15 -4.83
CA TYR A 4 -12.65 -0.81 -5.73
C TYR A 4 -11.16 -0.88 -5.43
N SER A 5 -10.68 -2.03 -5.01
CA SER A 5 -9.28 -2.34 -4.75
C SER A 5 -8.66 -3.04 -5.97
N HIS A 6 -7.65 -2.40 -6.57
CA HIS A 6 -7.00 -2.90 -7.79
C HIS A 6 -6.01 -4.03 -7.48
N ASP A 7 -6.51 -5.17 -7.02
CA ASP A 7 -5.68 -6.31 -6.64
C ASP A 7 -5.39 -7.23 -7.84
N THR A 8 -4.16 -7.20 -8.32
CA THR A 8 -3.65 -8.11 -9.36
C THR A 8 -2.49 -8.96 -8.86
N MET A 9 -1.64 -8.42 -8.02
CA MET A 9 -0.56 -9.10 -7.29
C MET A 9 -0.21 -8.29 -6.04
N GLY A 10 0.07 -8.98 -4.96
CA GLY A 10 0.49 -8.37 -3.70
C GLY A 10 -0.68 -7.87 -2.84
N LEU A 11 -0.34 -7.42 -1.64
CA LEU A 11 -1.30 -7.05 -0.58
C LEU A 11 -1.52 -5.53 -0.49
N GLY A 12 -0.82 -4.76 -1.32
CA GLY A 12 -0.69 -3.32 -1.14
C GLY A 12 -2.00 -2.56 -1.31
N HIS A 13 -2.80 -2.92 -2.30
CA HIS A 13 -4.07 -2.26 -2.59
C HIS A 13 -5.11 -2.57 -1.50
N LEU A 14 -5.32 -3.86 -1.21
CA LEU A 14 -6.25 -4.32 -0.18
C LEU A 14 -5.93 -3.71 1.19
N ARG A 15 -4.66 -3.75 1.63
CA ARG A 15 -4.25 -3.18 2.92
C ARG A 15 -4.54 -1.68 3.01
N ARG A 16 -4.34 -0.94 1.92
CA ARG A 16 -4.66 0.48 1.85
C ARG A 16 -6.17 0.73 1.90
N CYS A 17 -6.94 0.06 1.05
CA CYS A 17 -8.40 0.19 1.01
C CYS A 17 -9.04 -0.18 2.36
N ARG A 18 -8.58 -1.27 2.99
CA ARG A 18 -9.01 -1.68 4.32
C ARG A 18 -8.70 -0.62 5.38
N THR A 19 -7.51 -0.02 5.35
CA THR A 19 -7.15 1.04 6.30
C THR A 19 -8.07 2.25 6.16
N ILE A 20 -8.36 2.68 4.93
CA ILE A 20 -9.30 3.76 4.65
C ILE A 20 -10.71 3.38 5.14
N ALA A 21 -11.19 2.19 4.79
CA ALA A 21 -12.51 1.71 5.20
C ALA A 21 -12.68 1.69 6.73
N HIS A 22 -11.66 1.20 7.44
CA HIS A 22 -11.66 1.15 8.90
C HIS A 22 -11.69 2.54 9.54
N ALA A 23 -10.91 3.49 9.02
CA ALA A 23 -10.91 4.87 9.50
C ALA A 23 -12.28 5.53 9.29
N LEU A 24 -12.89 5.37 8.12
CA LEU A 24 -14.18 5.94 7.79
C LEU A 24 -15.30 5.46 8.75
N VAL A 25 -15.39 4.15 9.02
CA VAL A 25 -16.42 3.62 9.92
C VAL A 25 -16.13 3.91 11.40
N GLU A 26 -14.91 4.23 11.76
CA GLU A 26 -14.57 4.71 13.12
C GLU A 26 -14.96 6.16 13.32
N ALA A 27 -14.74 6.98 12.30
CA ALA A 27 -15.05 8.41 12.34
C ALA A 27 -16.55 8.70 12.24
N ASP A 28 -17.32 7.81 11.60
CA ASP A 28 -18.74 8.00 11.36
C ASP A 28 -19.48 6.68 11.57
N LYS A 29 -20.45 6.68 12.53
CA LYS A 29 -21.23 5.50 12.91
C LYS A 29 -22.30 5.11 11.89
N ASP A 30 -22.68 6.03 11.03
CA ASP A 30 -23.72 5.79 10.02
C ASP A 30 -23.13 5.29 8.71
N LEU A 31 -21.79 5.31 8.58
CA LEU A 31 -21.12 4.80 7.41
C LEU A 31 -21.00 3.29 7.39
N SER A 32 -21.28 2.72 6.23
CA SER A 32 -20.92 1.35 5.85
C SER A 32 -20.03 1.36 4.63
N VAL A 33 -19.03 0.50 4.61
CA VAL A 33 -18.07 0.40 3.51
C VAL A 33 -18.05 -1.00 2.94
N LEU A 34 -18.24 -1.13 1.63
CA LEU A 34 -18.10 -2.40 0.92
C LEU A 34 -16.85 -2.33 0.01
N ILE A 35 -15.97 -3.32 0.11
CA ILE A 35 -14.72 -3.39 -0.66
C ILE A 35 -14.85 -4.46 -1.74
N LEU A 36 -14.64 -4.09 -3.00
CA LEU A 36 -14.51 -5.00 -4.14
C LEU A 36 -13.03 -5.35 -4.33
N SER A 37 -12.65 -6.63 -4.21
CA SER A 37 -11.23 -7.03 -4.27
C SER A 37 -11.05 -8.36 -4.98
N GLY A 38 -10.02 -8.42 -5.84
CA GLY A 38 -9.55 -9.66 -6.47
C GLY A 38 -8.51 -10.42 -5.64
N SER A 39 -8.20 -9.98 -4.42
CA SER A 39 -7.19 -10.61 -3.58
C SER A 39 -7.61 -12.02 -3.13
N PRO A 40 -6.76 -13.05 -3.35
CA PRO A 40 -7.10 -14.42 -2.95
C PRO A 40 -7.12 -14.62 -1.43
N ILE A 41 -6.48 -13.75 -0.69
CA ILE A 41 -6.31 -13.84 0.77
C ILE A 41 -7.09 -12.78 1.54
N ILE A 42 -8.10 -12.14 0.92
CA ILE A 42 -8.89 -11.09 1.60
C ILE A 42 -9.53 -11.62 2.89
N GLY A 43 -9.99 -12.88 2.90
CA GLY A 43 -10.58 -13.52 4.08
C GLY A 43 -9.60 -13.83 5.23
N SER A 44 -8.28 -13.60 5.04
CA SER A 44 -7.27 -13.76 6.11
C SER A 44 -7.09 -12.48 6.93
N PHE A 45 -7.81 -11.41 6.60
CA PHE A 45 -7.75 -10.15 7.33
C PHE A 45 -9.02 -9.91 8.13
N ASP A 46 -8.85 -9.35 9.32
CA ASP A 46 -9.97 -8.89 10.13
C ASP A 46 -10.60 -7.63 9.56
N PHE A 47 -11.93 -7.58 9.55
CA PHE A 47 -12.70 -6.40 9.16
C PHE A 47 -13.50 -5.89 10.35
N LYS A 48 -13.54 -4.57 10.52
CA LYS A 48 -14.36 -3.92 11.55
C LYS A 48 -15.85 -4.03 11.20
N ALA A 49 -16.70 -3.94 12.20
CA ALA A 49 -18.14 -3.82 11.99
C ALA A 49 -18.43 -2.72 10.96
N ARG A 50 -19.41 -2.96 10.08
CA ARG A 50 -19.82 -2.06 8.98
C ARG A 50 -18.82 -1.97 7.82
N VAL A 51 -17.77 -2.79 7.83
CA VAL A 51 -16.89 -3.01 6.68
C VAL A 51 -17.04 -4.46 6.23
N ASP A 52 -17.39 -4.67 4.97
CA ASP A 52 -17.47 -5.99 4.37
C ASP A 52 -16.83 -5.97 2.97
N PHE A 53 -16.75 -7.12 2.34
CA PHE A 53 -16.12 -7.22 1.02
C PHE A 53 -16.85 -8.18 0.08
N VAL A 54 -16.73 -7.90 -1.21
CA VAL A 54 -17.08 -8.83 -2.29
C VAL A 54 -15.79 -9.26 -2.97
N ARG A 55 -15.50 -10.56 -2.95
CA ARG A 55 -14.36 -11.11 -3.67
C ARG A 55 -14.73 -11.36 -5.13
N ILE A 56 -14.07 -10.66 -6.03
CA ILE A 56 -14.15 -10.90 -7.48
C ILE A 56 -13.08 -11.91 -7.92
N PRO A 57 -13.25 -12.61 -9.06
CA PRO A 57 -12.26 -13.57 -9.56
C PRO A 57 -10.86 -12.96 -9.65
N GLY A 58 -9.88 -13.65 -9.07
CA GLY A 58 -8.49 -13.20 -9.07
C GLY A 58 -7.82 -13.32 -10.44
N VAL A 59 -6.83 -12.45 -10.68
CA VAL A 59 -5.99 -12.48 -11.88
C VAL A 59 -4.51 -12.43 -11.50
N ILE A 60 -3.65 -13.00 -12.32
CA ILE A 60 -2.19 -12.95 -12.18
C ILE A 60 -1.61 -12.17 -13.35
N LYS A 61 -0.69 -11.27 -13.07
CA LYS A 61 0.16 -10.63 -14.08
C LYS A 61 1.33 -11.54 -14.40
N LEU A 62 1.49 -11.89 -15.66
CA LEU A 62 2.59 -12.71 -16.16
C LEU A 62 3.87 -11.89 -16.34
N ARG A 63 5.02 -12.57 -16.55
CA ARG A 63 6.32 -11.91 -16.72
C ARG A 63 6.41 -11.04 -17.99
N ASP A 64 5.70 -11.43 -19.02
CA ASP A 64 5.56 -10.68 -20.29
C ASP A 64 4.66 -9.43 -20.19
N GLY A 65 4.01 -9.24 -19.04
CA GLY A 65 3.12 -8.12 -18.75
C GLY A 65 1.64 -8.42 -19.00
N ASP A 66 1.30 -9.56 -19.58
CA ASP A 66 -0.06 -10.02 -19.77
C ASP A 66 -0.71 -10.52 -18.48
N TYR A 67 -2.00 -10.82 -18.55
CA TYR A 67 -2.79 -11.30 -17.43
C TYR A 67 -3.44 -12.63 -17.75
N THR A 68 -3.56 -13.49 -16.74
CA THR A 68 -4.33 -14.73 -16.80
C THR A 68 -5.23 -14.86 -15.57
N SER A 69 -6.25 -15.71 -15.67
CA SER A 69 -7.10 -16.06 -14.54
C SER A 69 -6.28 -16.77 -13.46
N LEU A 70 -6.53 -16.44 -12.19
CA LEU A 70 -5.78 -17.02 -11.05
C LEU A 70 -6.19 -18.48 -10.80
N ASN A 71 -7.49 -18.75 -10.71
CA ASN A 71 -8.03 -20.04 -10.28
C ASN A 71 -9.02 -20.66 -11.30
N LEU A 72 -9.54 -19.88 -12.22
CA LEU A 72 -10.51 -20.36 -13.18
C LEU A 72 -9.80 -20.80 -14.47
N HIS A 73 -10.19 -21.95 -15.00
CA HIS A 73 -9.69 -22.47 -16.28
C HIS A 73 -10.49 -21.88 -17.45
N ILE A 74 -10.57 -20.56 -17.52
CA ILE A 74 -11.21 -19.79 -18.59
C ILE A 74 -10.25 -18.71 -19.08
N ASP A 75 -10.54 -18.14 -20.25
CA ASP A 75 -9.71 -17.08 -20.79
C ASP A 75 -9.82 -15.78 -19.99
N ILE A 76 -8.86 -14.89 -20.19
CA ILE A 76 -8.80 -13.63 -19.45
C ILE A 76 -9.97 -12.70 -19.81
N ALA A 77 -10.50 -12.74 -21.03
CA ALA A 77 -11.61 -11.90 -21.45
C ALA A 77 -12.89 -12.30 -20.73
N GLN A 78 -13.17 -13.61 -20.61
CA GLN A 78 -14.28 -14.13 -19.81
C GLN A 78 -14.14 -13.76 -18.33
N THR A 79 -12.94 -13.89 -17.78
CA THR A 79 -12.67 -13.49 -16.38
C THR A 79 -12.95 -12.02 -16.16
N LEU A 80 -12.51 -11.13 -17.05
CA LEU A 80 -12.75 -9.70 -16.98
C LEU A 80 -14.24 -9.35 -17.14
N ALA A 81 -14.96 -10.04 -18.01
CA ALA A 81 -16.40 -9.87 -18.16
C ALA A 81 -17.17 -10.23 -16.89
N ILE A 82 -16.81 -11.35 -16.24
CA ILE A 82 -17.40 -11.74 -14.94
C ILE A 82 -17.08 -10.68 -13.87
N ARG A 83 -15.84 -10.22 -13.80
CA ARG A 83 -15.42 -9.19 -12.85
C ARG A 83 -16.18 -7.90 -13.04
N ALA A 84 -16.24 -7.38 -14.27
CA ALA A 84 -16.98 -6.18 -14.63
C ALA A 84 -18.47 -6.29 -14.26
N SER A 85 -19.10 -7.45 -14.55
CA SER A 85 -20.48 -7.75 -14.19
C SER A 85 -20.71 -7.72 -12.68
N ILE A 86 -19.86 -8.38 -11.88
CA ILE A 86 -19.97 -8.38 -10.41
C ILE A 86 -19.82 -6.95 -9.87
N ILE A 87 -18.82 -6.20 -10.33
CA ILE A 87 -18.59 -4.81 -9.91
C ILE A 87 -19.81 -3.94 -10.20
N ARG A 88 -20.33 -4.05 -11.41
CA ARG A 88 -21.47 -3.25 -11.89
C ARG A 88 -22.76 -3.55 -11.11
N HIS A 89 -23.10 -4.84 -10.96
CA HIS A 89 -24.32 -5.23 -10.24
C HIS A 89 -24.20 -5.01 -8.72
N THR A 90 -23.00 -5.18 -8.16
CA THR A 90 -22.76 -4.81 -6.75
C THR A 90 -22.99 -3.31 -6.53
N ALA A 91 -22.46 -2.45 -7.40
CA ALA A 91 -22.70 -1.01 -7.31
C ALA A 91 -24.19 -0.64 -7.47
N GLU A 92 -24.92 -1.36 -8.33
CA GLU A 92 -26.36 -1.16 -8.50
C GLU A 92 -27.18 -1.57 -7.27
N ALA A 93 -26.87 -2.74 -6.69
CA ALA A 93 -27.58 -3.25 -5.52
C ALA A 93 -27.23 -2.51 -4.23
N PHE A 94 -25.95 -2.17 -4.04
CA PHE A 94 -25.43 -1.49 -2.86
C PHE A 94 -25.80 0.00 -2.81
N GLN A 95 -26.02 0.64 -3.99
CA GLN A 95 -26.39 2.05 -4.12
C GLN A 95 -25.45 2.98 -3.31
N PRO A 96 -24.15 3.02 -3.63
CA PRO A 96 -23.20 3.80 -2.85
C PRO A 96 -23.44 5.31 -3.00
N ASP A 97 -23.24 6.05 -1.90
CA ASP A 97 -23.22 7.52 -1.91
C ASP A 97 -21.87 8.08 -2.36
N LEU A 98 -20.84 7.23 -2.46
CA LEU A 98 -19.51 7.56 -2.96
C LEU A 98 -18.82 6.29 -3.48
N PHE A 99 -18.15 6.38 -4.63
CA PHE A 99 -17.34 5.31 -5.19
C PHE A 99 -15.87 5.71 -5.28
N LEU A 100 -15.02 5.03 -4.52
CA LEU A 100 -13.56 5.22 -4.49
C LEU A 100 -12.88 4.12 -5.31
N VAL A 101 -12.15 4.52 -6.34
CA VAL A 101 -11.33 3.63 -7.17
C VAL A 101 -9.86 3.78 -6.77
N ASP A 102 -9.20 2.67 -6.44
CA ASP A 102 -7.81 2.68 -6.01
C ASP A 102 -6.84 2.53 -7.18
N LYS A 103 -6.01 3.54 -7.40
CA LYS A 103 -4.85 3.62 -8.29
C LYS A 103 -5.14 3.63 -9.79
N GLU A 104 -5.86 2.65 -10.32
CA GLU A 104 -6.05 2.49 -11.77
C GLU A 104 -7.38 3.12 -12.20
N PRO A 105 -7.35 4.22 -12.96
CA PRO A 105 -8.56 5.01 -13.23
C PRO A 105 -9.72 4.25 -13.87
N LEU A 106 -9.44 3.25 -14.69
CA LEU A 106 -10.46 2.40 -15.34
C LEU A 106 -10.43 0.95 -14.82
N GLY A 107 -9.71 0.68 -13.73
CA GLY A 107 -9.49 -0.67 -13.21
C GLY A 107 -8.64 -1.53 -14.15
N LEU A 108 -8.72 -2.85 -13.98
CA LEU A 108 -7.99 -3.77 -14.83
C LEU A 108 -8.62 -3.83 -16.23
N ARG A 109 -7.88 -3.37 -17.23
CA ARG A 109 -8.32 -3.37 -18.65
C ARG A 109 -9.73 -2.76 -18.87
N GLY A 110 -10.11 -1.78 -18.07
CA GLY A 110 -11.37 -1.06 -18.23
C GLY A 110 -12.56 -1.66 -17.47
N GLU A 111 -12.39 -2.65 -16.62
CA GLU A 111 -13.48 -3.38 -15.94
C GLU A 111 -14.41 -2.53 -15.06
N VAL A 112 -13.98 -1.33 -14.65
CA VAL A 112 -14.83 -0.41 -13.86
C VAL A 112 -15.52 0.66 -14.71
N THR A 113 -15.26 0.73 -16.02
CA THR A 113 -15.75 1.82 -16.89
C THR A 113 -17.27 1.93 -16.88
N GLU A 114 -17.98 0.83 -17.12
CA GLU A 114 -19.45 0.82 -17.11
C GLU A 114 -20.02 1.21 -15.75
N THR A 115 -19.35 0.81 -14.67
CA THR A 115 -19.75 1.18 -13.29
C THR A 115 -19.57 2.66 -13.05
N LEU A 116 -18.44 3.25 -13.47
CA LEU A 116 -18.19 4.68 -13.37
C LEU A 116 -19.26 5.48 -14.14
N GLU A 117 -19.54 5.13 -15.39
CA GLU A 117 -20.57 5.78 -16.20
C GLU A 117 -21.96 5.64 -15.58
N PHE A 118 -22.30 4.47 -15.07
CA PHE A 118 -23.57 4.23 -14.40
C PHE A 118 -23.75 5.09 -13.16
N LEU A 119 -22.74 5.14 -12.28
CA LEU A 119 -22.80 5.92 -11.06
C LEU A 119 -22.78 7.42 -11.35
N LYS A 120 -22.03 7.85 -12.38
CA LYS A 120 -22.01 9.25 -12.82
C LYS A 120 -23.37 9.72 -13.29
N ARG A 121 -24.11 8.91 -14.08
CA ARG A 121 -25.49 9.22 -14.47
C ARG A 121 -26.45 9.35 -13.28
N ARG A 122 -26.11 8.79 -12.13
CA ARG A 122 -26.86 8.90 -10.86
C ARG A 122 -26.34 9.98 -9.93
N ASN A 123 -25.41 10.80 -10.39
CA ASN A 123 -24.76 11.86 -9.61
C ASN A 123 -24.05 11.33 -8.34
N VAL A 124 -23.58 10.09 -8.35
CA VAL A 124 -22.75 9.54 -7.27
C VAL A 124 -21.33 10.09 -7.44
N PRO A 125 -20.73 10.68 -6.41
CA PRO A 125 -19.37 11.18 -6.45
C PRO A 125 -18.37 10.05 -6.76
N LEU A 126 -17.52 10.28 -7.76
CA LEU A 126 -16.50 9.35 -8.22
C LEU A 126 -15.11 9.85 -7.82
N VAL A 127 -14.42 9.11 -7.00
CA VAL A 127 -13.13 9.48 -6.44
C VAL A 127 -12.05 8.51 -6.90
N LEU A 128 -10.91 9.05 -7.36
CA LEU A 128 -9.71 8.27 -7.64
C LEU A 128 -8.68 8.45 -6.52
N GLY A 129 -8.23 7.35 -5.92
CA GLY A 129 -7.14 7.35 -4.97
C GLY A 129 -5.81 7.05 -5.63
N LEU A 130 -4.87 7.99 -5.64
CA LEU A 130 -3.51 7.81 -6.14
C LEU A 130 -2.51 7.67 -4.99
N ARG A 131 -1.45 6.89 -5.23
CA ARG A 131 -0.30 6.88 -4.31
C ARG A 131 0.54 8.13 -4.52
N ASP A 132 1.40 8.41 -3.55
CA ASP A 132 2.42 9.45 -3.58
C ASP A 132 3.32 9.41 -4.81
N VAL A 133 3.69 8.22 -5.25
CA VAL A 133 4.52 7.97 -6.44
C VAL A 133 3.80 6.94 -7.31
N MET A 134 3.60 7.23 -8.57
CA MET A 134 3.05 6.27 -9.54
C MET A 134 4.16 5.52 -10.27
N ASP A 135 5.04 6.24 -10.95
CA ASP A 135 6.27 5.76 -11.60
C ASP A 135 7.08 6.95 -12.13
N ASP A 136 8.21 6.68 -12.78
CA ASP A 136 8.92 7.68 -13.58
C ASP A 136 8.01 8.17 -14.73
N PRO A 137 7.97 9.48 -15.02
CA PRO A 137 7.14 10.05 -16.08
C PRO A 137 7.35 9.40 -17.45
N ALA A 138 8.58 9.04 -17.80
CA ALA A 138 8.90 8.39 -19.08
C ALA A 138 8.28 6.98 -19.20
N LEU A 139 8.03 6.30 -18.08
CA LEU A 139 7.35 5.00 -18.03
C LEU A 139 5.84 5.16 -17.88
N LEU A 140 5.40 6.16 -17.12
CA LEU A 140 3.99 6.37 -16.79
C LEU A 140 3.20 6.95 -17.98
N GLU A 141 3.76 7.90 -18.72
CA GLU A 141 3.06 8.58 -19.82
C GLU A 141 2.60 7.62 -20.93
N PRO A 142 3.48 6.73 -21.48
CA PRO A 142 3.06 5.75 -22.48
C PRO A 142 2.02 4.75 -21.95
N GLU A 143 2.12 4.35 -20.68
CA GLU A 143 1.16 3.46 -20.02
C GLU A 143 -0.21 4.13 -19.92
N TRP A 144 -0.26 5.37 -19.44
CA TRP A 144 -1.50 6.13 -19.28
C TRP A 144 -2.17 6.48 -20.61
N LYS A 145 -1.36 6.77 -21.64
CA LYS A 145 -1.87 6.99 -22.99
C LYS A 145 -2.55 5.73 -23.54
N ARG A 146 -1.89 4.56 -23.43
CA ARG A 146 -2.44 3.28 -23.84
C ARG A 146 -3.71 2.90 -23.08
N LYS A 147 -3.79 3.23 -21.79
CA LYS A 147 -4.93 2.94 -20.91
C LYS A 147 -6.03 3.98 -20.96
N ASN A 148 -5.89 5.02 -21.77
CA ASN A 148 -6.84 6.14 -21.83
C ASN A 148 -7.13 6.77 -20.44
N ALA A 149 -6.11 6.85 -19.57
CA ALA A 149 -6.26 7.27 -18.19
C ALA A 149 -6.62 8.76 -18.06
N LEU A 150 -5.96 9.64 -18.82
CA LEU A 150 -6.16 11.08 -18.71
C LEU A 150 -7.58 11.55 -19.06
N PRO A 151 -8.22 11.08 -20.13
CA PRO A 151 -9.65 11.33 -20.38
C PRO A 151 -10.54 10.87 -19.21
N ALA A 152 -10.28 9.70 -18.63
CA ALA A 152 -11.05 9.21 -17.47
C ALA A 152 -10.92 10.17 -16.26
N LEU A 153 -9.72 10.65 -15.95
CA LEU A 153 -9.49 11.63 -14.87
C LEU A 153 -10.25 12.93 -15.12
N ARG A 154 -10.25 13.39 -16.37
CA ARG A 154 -10.91 14.64 -16.76
C ARG A 154 -12.44 14.54 -16.71
N ASP A 155 -13.00 13.47 -17.27
CA ASP A 155 -14.41 13.39 -17.64
C ASP A 155 -15.25 12.57 -16.64
N LEU A 156 -14.66 11.56 -15.97
CA LEU A 156 -15.40 10.69 -15.07
C LEU A 156 -15.27 11.10 -13.60
N TYR A 157 -14.05 11.31 -13.11
CA TYR A 157 -13.80 11.57 -11.70
C TYR A 157 -14.15 12.99 -11.27
N ASP A 158 -14.71 13.11 -10.08
CA ASP A 158 -15.06 14.38 -9.45
C ASP A 158 -13.93 14.87 -8.53
N ASP A 159 -13.19 13.94 -7.88
CA ASP A 159 -12.08 14.24 -6.99
C ASP A 159 -10.94 13.23 -7.18
N ILE A 160 -9.70 13.64 -6.90
CA ILE A 160 -8.49 12.79 -6.99
C ILE A 160 -7.72 12.97 -5.68
N TRP A 161 -7.66 11.92 -4.87
CA TRP A 161 -6.95 11.95 -3.60
C TRP A 161 -5.56 11.36 -3.74
N VAL A 162 -4.54 12.16 -3.41
CA VAL A 162 -3.15 11.71 -3.42
C VAL A 162 -2.75 11.37 -1.99
N TYR A 163 -2.49 10.10 -1.74
CA TYR A 163 -2.06 9.58 -0.44
C TYR A 163 -0.58 9.87 -0.21
N GLY A 164 -0.23 11.11 -0.04
CA GLY A 164 1.11 11.64 0.13
C GLY A 164 1.09 13.15 0.25
N LEU A 165 2.25 13.77 0.18
CA LEU A 165 2.43 15.21 0.29
C LEU A 165 3.16 15.76 -0.95
N PRO A 166 2.76 16.94 -1.46
CA PRO A 166 3.36 17.52 -2.67
C PRO A 166 4.84 17.88 -2.47
N GLN A 167 5.25 18.23 -1.24
CA GLN A 167 6.65 18.51 -0.93
C GLN A 167 7.56 17.26 -0.93
N ILE A 168 6.97 16.06 -0.92
CA ILE A 168 7.70 14.80 -1.07
C ILE A 168 7.67 14.37 -2.53
N CYS A 169 6.47 14.22 -3.11
CA CYS A 169 6.33 13.88 -4.52
C CYS A 169 4.94 14.25 -5.04
N ASP A 170 4.89 14.84 -6.24
CA ASP A 170 3.66 14.92 -7.04
C ASP A 170 3.63 13.70 -7.97
N PRO A 171 2.65 12.77 -7.84
CA PRO A 171 2.57 11.56 -8.65
C PRO A 171 2.40 11.82 -10.15
N LEU A 172 2.04 13.03 -10.53
CA LEU A 172 1.81 13.45 -11.91
C LEU A 172 2.84 14.51 -12.38
N GLU A 173 3.95 14.68 -11.62
CA GLU A 173 5.06 15.54 -12.02
C GLU A 173 5.64 15.06 -13.37
N GLY A 174 5.99 16.00 -14.26
CA GLY A 174 6.56 15.66 -15.57
C GLY A 174 5.55 15.23 -16.64
N LEU A 175 4.26 15.04 -16.29
CA LEU A 175 3.19 14.75 -17.25
C LEU A 175 2.45 16.02 -17.69
N ALA A 176 1.98 16.03 -18.94
CA ALA A 176 1.13 17.12 -19.48
C ALA A 176 -0.31 16.98 -18.95
N ILE A 177 -0.53 17.38 -17.69
CA ILE A 177 -1.82 17.29 -17.01
C ILE A 177 -2.61 18.59 -17.14
N PRO A 178 -3.85 18.55 -17.71
CA PRO A 178 -4.72 19.71 -17.80
C PRO A 178 -5.03 20.31 -16.43
N GLN A 179 -5.17 21.64 -16.38
CA GLN A 179 -5.51 22.33 -15.13
C GLN A 179 -6.84 21.89 -14.53
N SER A 180 -7.80 21.45 -15.36
CA SER A 180 -9.07 20.88 -14.91
C SER A 180 -8.89 19.61 -14.09
N VAL A 181 -7.89 18.77 -14.39
CA VAL A 181 -7.54 17.58 -13.62
C VAL A 181 -6.77 17.97 -12.35
N ARG A 182 -5.80 18.88 -12.46
CA ARG A 182 -5.04 19.33 -11.28
C ARG A 182 -5.91 19.94 -10.19
N ARG A 183 -6.97 20.68 -10.56
CA ARG A 183 -7.94 21.25 -9.60
C ARG A 183 -8.72 20.21 -8.80
N LYS A 184 -8.82 18.98 -9.29
CA LYS A 184 -9.47 17.86 -8.59
C LYS A 184 -8.52 17.17 -7.60
N MET A 185 -7.21 17.48 -7.63
CA MET A 185 -6.22 16.81 -6.78
C MET A 185 -6.20 17.40 -5.37
N SER A 186 -6.32 16.52 -4.40
CA SER A 186 -6.20 16.83 -2.97
C SER A 186 -5.14 15.92 -2.35
N TYR A 187 -4.09 16.51 -1.78
CA TYR A 187 -3.06 15.77 -1.06
C TYR A 187 -3.51 15.52 0.37
N THR A 188 -3.54 14.25 0.76
CA THR A 188 -4.06 13.85 2.07
C THR A 188 -2.98 13.78 3.16
N GLY A 189 -1.73 13.56 2.79
CA GLY A 189 -0.70 13.02 3.66
C GLY A 189 -0.68 11.49 3.61
N TYR A 190 0.29 10.88 4.28
CA TYR A 190 0.41 9.42 4.34
C TYR A 190 -0.61 8.83 5.29
N LEU A 191 -1.13 7.67 4.93
CA LEU A 191 -2.15 6.97 5.71
C LEU A 191 -1.53 6.33 6.95
N ARG A 192 -1.74 6.93 8.11
CA ARG A 192 -1.25 6.45 9.41
C ARG A 192 -1.66 5.00 9.64
N ARG A 193 -0.76 4.22 10.24
CA ARG A 193 -1.02 2.85 10.70
C ARG A 193 -1.10 2.82 12.22
N THR A 194 -2.01 2.01 12.72
CA THR A 194 -2.20 1.80 14.17
C THR A 194 -2.09 0.32 14.49
N LEU A 195 -1.74 0.01 15.72
CA LEU A 195 -1.79 -1.36 16.19
C LEU A 195 -3.26 -1.82 16.27
N PRO A 196 -3.58 -3.05 15.86
CA PRO A 196 -4.90 -3.59 16.05
C PRO A 196 -5.22 -3.67 17.55
N LEU A 197 -6.38 -3.13 17.98
CA LEU A 197 -6.81 -3.11 19.38
C LEU A 197 -7.04 -4.52 19.94
N ASN A 198 -7.40 -5.48 19.09
CA ASN A 198 -7.73 -6.86 19.43
C ASN A 198 -6.92 -7.86 18.60
N GLY A 199 -5.63 -7.62 18.39
CA GLY A 199 -4.76 -8.60 17.74
C GLY A 199 -4.77 -9.94 18.48
N PRO A 200 -4.67 -11.09 17.79
CA PRO A 200 -4.60 -12.40 18.44
C PRO A 200 -3.50 -12.35 19.52
N ARG A 201 -3.84 -12.75 20.75
CA ARG A 201 -2.90 -12.83 21.88
C ARG A 201 -1.60 -13.51 21.47
N ALA A 202 -1.68 -14.54 20.62
CA ALA A 202 -0.52 -15.29 20.15
C ALA A 202 0.52 -14.45 19.38
N SER A 203 0.12 -13.51 18.49
CA SER A 203 1.10 -12.64 17.79
C SER A 203 1.66 -11.56 18.71
N MET A 204 0.87 -11.08 19.70
CA MET A 204 1.36 -10.18 20.73
C MET A 204 2.28 -10.89 21.73
N GLU A 205 2.00 -12.16 22.06
CA GLU A 205 2.83 -13.00 22.94
C GLU A 205 4.13 -13.42 22.24
N ALA A 206 4.08 -13.91 21.01
CA ALA A 206 5.28 -14.19 20.20
C ALA A 206 6.16 -12.95 19.98
N ALA A 207 5.53 -11.77 19.89
CA ALA A 207 6.28 -10.52 19.85
C ALA A 207 6.82 -10.12 21.25
N ARG A 208 6.19 -10.53 22.37
CA ARG A 208 6.69 -10.32 23.74
C ARG A 208 7.85 -11.26 24.10
N GLU A 209 7.84 -12.47 23.56
CA GLU A 209 8.90 -13.48 23.77
C GLU A 209 10.22 -13.08 23.12
N ARG A 210 10.19 -12.12 22.16
CA ARG A 210 11.41 -11.55 21.56
C ARG A 210 11.95 -10.44 22.45
N GLU A 211 12.54 -10.78 23.57
CA GLU A 211 13.08 -9.81 24.57
C GLU A 211 14.21 -8.94 24.01
N GLN A 212 14.94 -9.40 23.01
CA GLN A 212 16.07 -8.65 22.44
C GLN A 212 15.63 -7.79 21.24
N PRO A 213 16.15 -6.55 21.13
CA PRO A 213 15.91 -5.70 19.97
C PRO A 213 16.35 -6.36 18.67
N TYR A 214 15.56 -6.23 17.62
CA TYR A 214 15.85 -6.80 16.30
C TYR A 214 15.69 -5.76 15.19
N VAL A 215 16.41 -5.95 14.09
CA VAL A 215 16.14 -5.30 12.82
C VAL A 215 15.12 -6.16 12.07
N LEU A 216 13.98 -5.55 11.73
CA LEU A 216 12.99 -6.23 10.87
C LEU A 216 13.40 -6.06 9.41
N VAL A 217 13.44 -7.16 8.66
CA VAL A 217 13.69 -7.15 7.22
C VAL A 217 12.44 -7.65 6.51
N THR A 218 11.86 -6.86 5.61
CA THR A 218 10.63 -7.25 4.92
C THR A 218 10.67 -6.89 3.43
N THR A 219 10.19 -7.81 2.61
CA THR A 219 10.05 -7.65 1.17
C THR A 219 8.60 -7.31 0.76
N GLY A 220 7.71 -7.15 1.74
CA GLY A 220 6.28 -6.98 1.48
C GLY A 220 5.63 -8.28 0.99
N GLY A 221 5.19 -8.34 -0.28
CA GLY A 221 4.60 -9.56 -0.85
C GLY A 221 5.58 -10.70 -1.09
N GLY A 222 6.87 -10.42 -1.24
CA GLY A 222 7.94 -11.39 -1.40
C GLY A 222 8.23 -11.82 -2.83
N GLY A 223 7.40 -11.48 -3.81
CA GLY A 223 7.55 -11.96 -5.19
C GLY A 223 8.80 -11.45 -5.92
N ASP A 224 9.47 -10.43 -5.41
CA ASP A 224 10.66 -9.79 -6.00
C ASP A 224 11.72 -9.43 -4.93
N GLY A 225 11.62 -10.02 -3.74
CA GLY A 225 12.44 -9.66 -2.57
C GLY A 225 13.66 -10.52 -2.31
N ASP A 226 13.91 -11.57 -3.09
CA ASP A 226 14.97 -12.55 -2.88
C ASP A 226 16.34 -11.90 -2.71
N ALA A 227 16.64 -10.93 -3.55
CA ALA A 227 17.93 -10.26 -3.55
C ALA A 227 18.19 -9.46 -2.27
N LEU A 228 17.17 -8.83 -1.70
CA LEU A 228 17.29 -8.13 -0.42
C LEU A 228 17.55 -9.12 0.74
N ILE A 229 16.78 -10.19 0.80
CA ILE A 229 16.94 -11.22 1.84
C ILE A 229 18.34 -11.84 1.76
N ASP A 230 18.78 -12.23 0.56
CA ASP A 230 20.12 -12.77 0.36
C ASP A 230 21.22 -11.78 0.79
N TRP A 231 21.08 -10.51 0.41
CA TRP A 231 22.07 -9.48 0.77
C TRP A 231 22.20 -9.27 2.28
N VAL A 232 21.05 -9.26 2.99
CA VAL A 232 21.06 -9.18 4.46
C VAL A 232 21.64 -10.44 5.07
N LEU A 233 21.25 -11.65 4.63
CA LEU A 233 21.79 -12.91 5.13
C LEU A 233 23.32 -12.96 4.99
N ARG A 234 23.85 -12.63 3.81
CA ARG A 234 25.32 -12.56 3.61
C ARG A 234 25.99 -11.61 4.60
N ALA A 235 25.37 -10.48 4.96
CA ALA A 235 25.94 -9.59 5.96
C ALA A 235 26.04 -10.24 7.35
N TYR A 236 25.07 -11.05 7.75
CA TYR A 236 25.11 -11.81 9.02
C TYR A 236 26.07 -13.02 8.95
N GLU A 237 26.19 -13.67 7.80
CA GLU A 237 27.10 -14.80 7.54
C GLU A 237 28.59 -14.42 7.64
N THR A 238 28.94 -13.13 7.47
CA THR A 238 30.34 -12.67 7.65
C THR A 238 30.87 -12.83 9.08
N GLY A 239 30.00 -13.06 10.07
CA GLY A 239 30.39 -13.02 11.48
C GLY A 239 30.68 -11.61 12.02
N ALA A 240 30.40 -10.55 11.23
CA ALA A 240 30.55 -9.19 11.68
C ALA A 240 29.65 -8.92 12.90
N GLN A 241 30.21 -8.21 13.90
CA GLN A 241 29.42 -7.78 15.05
C GLN A 241 28.40 -6.72 14.62
N LEU A 242 27.16 -7.15 14.40
CA LEU A 242 26.02 -6.29 14.11
C LEU A 242 25.28 -5.94 15.41
N PRO A 243 24.78 -4.70 15.56
CA PRO A 243 24.17 -4.23 16.82
C PRO A 243 22.93 -4.99 17.26
N HIS A 244 22.19 -5.56 16.30
CA HIS A 244 20.91 -6.25 16.54
C HIS A 244 20.86 -7.55 15.77
N ARG A 245 20.09 -8.51 16.28
CA ARG A 245 19.66 -9.69 15.53
C ARG A 245 18.73 -9.30 14.39
N ALA A 246 18.49 -10.17 13.43
CA ALA A 246 17.53 -9.94 12.35
C ALA A 246 16.28 -10.81 12.48
N LEU A 247 15.12 -10.24 12.17
CA LEU A 247 13.88 -10.95 11.87
C LEU A 247 13.54 -10.74 10.41
N LEU A 248 13.63 -11.79 9.60
CA LEU A 248 13.33 -11.77 8.17
C LEU A 248 11.88 -12.20 7.94
N VAL A 249 11.08 -11.36 7.28
CA VAL A 249 9.74 -11.70 6.82
C VAL A 249 9.77 -11.82 5.30
N LEU A 250 9.77 -13.08 4.81
CA LEU A 250 10.05 -13.41 3.42
C LEU A 250 8.93 -12.98 2.46
N GLY A 251 7.67 -13.04 2.92
CA GLY A 251 6.47 -12.73 2.14
C GLY A 251 5.82 -13.97 1.52
N PRO A 252 4.47 -13.99 1.41
CA PRO A 252 3.70 -15.17 1.02
C PRO A 252 3.83 -15.55 -0.47
N PHE A 253 4.36 -14.65 -1.31
CA PHE A 253 4.51 -14.87 -2.75
C PHE A 253 5.94 -15.21 -3.17
N MET A 254 6.87 -15.35 -2.22
CA MET A 254 8.21 -15.87 -2.50
C MET A 254 8.13 -17.35 -2.87
N GLN A 255 8.93 -17.80 -3.84
CA GLN A 255 8.98 -19.19 -4.25
C GLN A 255 9.36 -20.11 -3.08
N SER A 256 8.69 -21.25 -2.95
CA SER A 256 8.86 -22.17 -1.81
C SER A 256 10.29 -22.64 -1.62
N GLU A 257 11.01 -22.89 -2.71
CA GLU A 257 12.41 -23.31 -2.71
C GLU A 257 13.31 -22.21 -2.13
N ARG A 258 13.05 -20.94 -2.48
CA ARG A 258 13.79 -19.80 -1.94
C ARG A 258 13.46 -19.55 -0.47
N GLN A 259 12.19 -19.73 -0.08
CA GLN A 259 11.79 -19.66 1.33
C GLN A 259 12.55 -20.70 2.15
N ALA A 260 12.57 -21.95 1.70
CA ALA A 260 13.27 -23.05 2.39
C ALA A 260 14.78 -22.77 2.50
N GLU A 261 15.41 -22.31 1.42
CA GLU A 261 16.84 -21.92 1.43
C GLU A 261 17.13 -20.85 2.49
N PHE A 262 16.35 -19.76 2.49
CA PHE A 262 16.59 -18.65 3.43
C PHE A 262 16.30 -19.02 4.88
N ILE A 263 15.29 -19.86 5.13
CA ILE A 263 15.00 -20.39 6.46
C ILE A 263 16.18 -21.24 6.97
N ASN A 264 16.70 -22.14 6.13
CA ASN A 264 17.84 -22.99 6.50
C ASN A 264 19.10 -22.16 6.79
N ARG A 265 19.40 -21.14 5.97
CA ARG A 265 20.52 -20.22 6.20
C ARG A 265 20.35 -19.44 7.50
N ALA A 266 19.14 -18.93 7.76
CA ALA A 266 18.84 -18.23 9.01
C ALA A 266 19.00 -19.12 10.24
N GLN A 267 18.54 -20.36 10.19
CA GLN A 267 18.67 -21.34 11.28
C GLN A 267 20.13 -21.68 11.62
N ALA A 268 21.03 -21.63 10.64
CA ALA A 268 22.45 -21.83 10.86
C ALA A 268 23.11 -20.63 11.60
N LEU A 269 22.41 -19.48 11.69
CA LEU A 269 22.89 -18.25 12.32
C LEU A 269 22.12 -18.02 13.63
N GLY A 270 22.79 -18.07 14.78
CA GLY A 270 22.12 -17.92 16.09
C GLY A 270 21.45 -16.55 16.34
N ASN A 271 21.67 -15.57 15.47
CA ASN A 271 21.18 -14.20 15.57
C ASN A 271 20.26 -13.77 14.42
N VAL A 272 19.76 -14.70 13.62
CA VAL A 272 18.81 -14.48 12.53
C VAL A 272 17.62 -15.43 12.68
N GLU A 273 16.42 -14.87 12.62
CA GLU A 273 15.16 -15.60 12.56
C GLU A 273 14.49 -15.32 11.20
N ALA A 274 13.90 -16.33 10.57
CA ALA A 274 13.13 -16.15 9.34
C ALA A 274 11.73 -16.73 9.49
N ILE A 275 10.72 -15.96 9.09
CA ILE A 275 9.32 -16.36 9.01
C ILE A 275 8.79 -16.07 7.61
N THR A 276 7.81 -16.86 7.17
CA THR A 276 7.24 -16.72 5.83
C THR A 276 6.32 -15.52 5.74
N PHE A 277 5.40 -15.39 6.68
CA PHE A 277 4.34 -14.37 6.68
C PHE A 277 3.84 -14.09 8.09
N ASP A 278 3.44 -12.85 8.33
CA ASP A 278 2.67 -12.45 9.50
C ASP A 278 1.56 -11.47 9.07
N ALA A 279 0.33 -11.74 9.48
CA ALA A 279 -0.82 -10.89 9.18
C ALA A 279 -0.80 -9.57 9.98
N HIS A 280 0.00 -9.50 11.04
CA HIS A 280 0.11 -8.38 11.97
C HIS A 280 1.49 -7.71 11.91
N MET A 281 1.95 -7.40 10.70
CA MET A 281 3.25 -6.73 10.46
C MET A 281 3.42 -5.46 11.29
N GLU A 282 2.33 -4.78 11.58
CA GLU A 282 2.31 -3.57 12.40
C GLU A 282 2.92 -3.80 13.80
N ALA A 283 2.62 -4.94 14.42
CA ALA A 283 3.17 -5.29 15.74
C ALA A 283 4.68 -5.60 15.68
N LEU A 284 5.13 -6.25 14.60
CA LEU A 284 6.55 -6.52 14.39
C LEU A 284 7.34 -5.24 14.12
N ILE A 285 6.82 -4.36 13.27
CA ILE A 285 7.46 -3.08 12.95
C ILE A 285 7.52 -2.18 14.19
N ALA A 286 6.43 -2.08 14.96
CA ALA A 286 6.36 -1.22 16.15
C ALA A 286 7.39 -1.59 17.23
N ARG A 287 7.93 -2.81 17.22
CA ARG A 287 8.93 -3.30 18.18
C ARG A 287 10.34 -3.37 17.63
N ALA A 288 10.49 -3.23 16.31
CA ALA A 288 11.79 -3.28 15.68
C ALA A 288 12.69 -2.12 16.15
N ALA A 289 13.97 -2.37 16.31
CA ALA A 289 14.98 -1.33 16.52
C ALA A 289 15.22 -0.51 15.24
N GLY A 290 14.91 -1.10 14.09
CA GLY A 290 14.95 -0.48 12.77
C GLY A 290 14.36 -1.43 11.74
N VAL A 291 14.02 -0.89 10.57
CA VAL A 291 13.38 -1.64 9.48
C VAL A 291 14.22 -1.56 8.21
N VAL A 292 14.51 -2.69 7.60
CA VAL A 292 15.09 -2.80 6.26
C VAL A 292 13.99 -3.26 5.31
N ALA A 293 13.72 -2.51 4.28
CA ALA A 293 12.62 -2.81 3.36
C ALA A 293 12.87 -2.28 1.94
N MET A 294 12.08 -2.77 0.98
CA MET A 294 12.15 -2.30 -0.41
C MET A 294 11.46 -0.95 -0.61
N GLY A 295 10.70 -0.44 0.36
CA GLY A 295 10.07 0.88 0.29
C GLY A 295 8.73 0.90 -0.46
N GLY A 296 7.99 -0.20 -0.49
CA GLY A 296 6.60 -0.19 -0.92
C GLY A 296 5.75 0.76 -0.07
N TYR A 297 4.69 1.35 -0.65
CA TYR A 297 3.86 2.38 -0.01
C TYR A 297 3.41 2.04 1.42
N ASN A 298 2.88 0.84 1.64
CA ASN A 298 2.39 0.46 2.97
C ASN A 298 3.50 0.36 4.00
N THR A 299 4.61 -0.30 3.65
CA THR A 299 5.76 -0.43 4.57
C THR A 299 6.38 0.93 4.87
N PHE A 300 6.39 1.84 3.88
CA PHE A 300 6.81 3.22 4.12
C PHE A 300 5.88 3.92 5.12
N CYS A 301 4.56 3.83 4.94
CA CYS A 301 3.59 4.34 5.92
C CYS A 301 3.79 3.74 7.32
N GLU A 302 4.09 2.46 7.41
CA GLU A 302 4.35 1.76 8.67
C GLU A 302 5.63 2.27 9.37
N ILE A 303 6.72 2.42 8.63
CA ILE A 303 7.97 3.00 9.13
C ILE A 303 7.72 4.39 9.74
N LEU A 304 6.99 5.24 9.01
CA LEU A 304 6.65 6.59 9.48
C LEU A 304 5.73 6.55 10.71
N SER A 305 4.68 5.71 10.68
CA SER A 305 3.64 5.67 11.72
C SER A 305 4.15 5.13 13.05
N PHE A 306 5.06 4.15 13.02
CA PHE A 306 5.67 3.57 14.23
C PHE A 306 6.99 4.21 14.59
N ASP A 307 7.38 5.25 13.86
CA ASP A 307 8.56 6.07 14.12
C ASP A 307 9.84 5.24 14.21
N ARG A 308 10.05 4.32 13.26
CA ARG A 308 11.21 3.43 13.25
C ARG A 308 12.27 3.89 12.25
N PRO A 309 13.57 3.87 12.65
CA PRO A 309 14.65 4.07 11.69
C PRO A 309 14.48 3.13 10.49
N GLY A 310 14.45 3.69 9.29
CA GLY A 310 14.22 2.94 8.05
C GLY A 310 15.42 2.94 7.12
N LEU A 311 15.85 1.77 6.67
CA LEU A 311 16.79 1.58 5.57
C LEU A 311 16.02 1.03 4.37
N ILE A 312 15.92 1.82 3.32
CA ILE A 312 15.22 1.41 2.09
C ILE A 312 16.23 0.93 1.08
N VAL A 313 16.02 -0.29 0.59
CA VAL A 313 16.75 -0.92 -0.50
C VAL A 313 15.77 -1.10 -1.66
N PRO A 314 15.56 -0.08 -2.49
CA PRO A 314 14.51 -0.10 -3.48
C PRO A 314 14.87 -0.97 -4.67
N ARG A 315 13.86 -1.63 -5.27
CA ARG A 315 14.03 -2.22 -6.60
C ARG A 315 14.06 -1.12 -7.65
N THR A 316 14.75 -1.40 -8.75
CA THR A 316 14.88 -0.51 -9.90
C THR A 316 14.11 -0.99 -11.14
N ALA A 317 13.58 -2.21 -11.11
CA ALA A 317 12.78 -2.80 -12.17
C ALA A 317 11.60 -3.58 -11.59
N PRO A 318 10.45 -3.69 -12.28
CA PRO A 318 10.11 -3.04 -13.57
C PRO A 318 9.61 -1.59 -13.41
N ARG A 319 9.54 -1.05 -12.21
CA ARG A 319 9.04 0.30 -11.88
C ARG A 319 10.00 1.00 -10.92
N LEU A 320 10.13 2.32 -11.08
CA LEU A 320 11.01 3.16 -10.26
C LEU A 320 10.32 3.76 -9.03
N GLU A 321 9.06 3.46 -8.77
CA GLU A 321 8.26 4.05 -7.69
C GLU A 321 8.92 3.96 -6.30
N GLN A 322 9.62 2.85 -6.02
CA GLN A 322 10.31 2.64 -4.73
C GLN A 322 11.58 3.48 -4.65
N THR A 323 12.33 3.56 -5.74
CA THR A 323 13.54 4.37 -5.84
C THR A 323 13.21 5.85 -5.66
N ILE A 324 12.24 6.37 -6.44
CA ILE A 324 11.80 7.77 -6.36
C ILE A 324 11.33 8.10 -4.94
N ARG A 325 10.51 7.24 -4.33
CA ARG A 325 10.06 7.45 -2.95
C ARG A 325 11.23 7.48 -1.96
N ALA A 326 12.15 6.53 -2.06
CA ALA A 326 13.29 6.43 -1.16
C ALA A 326 14.21 7.65 -1.25
N GLU A 327 14.51 8.11 -2.47
CA GLU A 327 15.33 9.31 -2.72
C GLU A 327 14.68 10.56 -2.13
N ARG A 328 13.39 10.79 -2.43
CA ARG A 328 12.64 11.95 -1.92
C ARG A 328 12.50 11.91 -0.40
N ALA A 329 12.20 10.74 0.17
CA ALA A 329 12.09 10.57 1.62
C ALA A 329 13.46 10.73 2.33
N GLN A 330 14.56 10.27 1.72
CA GLN A 330 15.90 10.50 2.24
C GLN A 330 16.26 11.98 2.22
N ALA A 331 15.92 12.70 1.16
CA ALA A 331 16.15 14.14 1.07
C ALA A 331 15.43 14.93 2.18
N GLN A 332 14.26 14.42 2.65
CA GLN A 332 13.52 14.97 3.78
C GLN A 332 14.03 14.45 5.15
N GLY A 333 15.02 13.56 5.19
CA GLY A 333 15.55 12.99 6.43
C GLY A 333 14.66 11.91 7.07
N LEU A 334 13.63 11.42 6.37
CA LEU A 334 12.66 10.45 6.90
C LEU A 334 13.21 9.02 6.94
N VAL A 335 14.08 8.66 6.00
CA VAL A 335 14.70 7.32 5.88
C VAL A 335 16.13 7.45 5.37
N ARG A 336 16.87 6.33 5.36
CA ARG A 336 18.09 6.17 4.58
C ARG A 336 17.85 5.21 3.42
N MET A 337 18.54 5.44 2.32
CA MET A 337 18.50 4.59 1.15
C MET A 337 19.87 3.92 0.94
N LEU A 338 19.84 2.63 0.64
CA LEU A 338 20.96 1.88 0.08
C LEU A 338 20.59 1.46 -1.34
N PRO A 339 21.17 2.08 -2.38
CA PRO A 339 20.87 1.73 -3.76
C PRO A 339 21.26 0.27 -4.05
N ASP A 340 20.39 -0.43 -4.79
CA ASP A 340 20.72 -1.73 -5.35
C ASP A 340 21.44 -1.53 -6.70
N ASP A 341 22.76 -1.64 -6.70
CA ASP A 341 23.61 -1.50 -7.89
C ASP A 341 23.74 -2.81 -8.69
N GLY A 342 23.04 -3.85 -8.27
CA GLY A 342 23.13 -5.21 -8.84
C GLY A 342 24.36 -5.99 -8.37
N VAL A 343 25.45 -5.33 -7.92
CA VAL A 343 26.65 -6.00 -7.38
C VAL A 343 26.41 -6.45 -5.95
N ARG A 344 25.73 -5.64 -5.14
CA ARG A 344 25.31 -5.95 -3.76
C ARG A 344 26.46 -6.42 -2.88
N ARG A 345 27.48 -5.59 -2.76
CA ARG A 345 28.66 -5.90 -1.92
C ARG A 345 28.22 -6.10 -0.46
N THR A 346 28.67 -7.16 0.14
CA THR A 346 28.28 -7.55 1.51
C THR A 346 28.69 -6.48 2.53
N GLU A 347 29.84 -5.84 2.34
CA GLU A 347 30.37 -4.77 3.20
C GLU A 347 29.47 -3.54 3.24
N ASP A 348 28.77 -3.22 2.14
CA ASP A 348 27.85 -2.10 2.08
C ASP A 348 26.61 -2.37 2.96
N MET A 349 26.08 -3.57 2.94
CA MET A 349 24.99 -3.98 3.82
C MET A 349 25.43 -4.03 5.29
N VAL A 350 26.60 -4.56 5.60
CA VAL A 350 27.16 -4.54 6.97
C VAL A 350 27.28 -3.12 7.49
N ARG A 351 27.81 -2.21 6.68
CA ARG A 351 27.92 -0.78 7.03
C ARG A 351 26.55 -0.13 7.24
N ALA A 352 25.60 -0.41 6.35
CA ALA A 352 24.25 0.11 6.42
C ALA A 352 23.52 -0.36 7.68
N LEU A 353 23.61 -1.64 8.04
CA LEU A 353 23.03 -2.20 9.28
C LEU A 353 23.65 -1.61 10.56
N LYS A 354 24.97 -1.37 10.56
CA LYS A 354 25.65 -0.67 11.68
C LYS A 354 25.16 0.78 11.81
N ASN A 355 24.95 1.45 10.68
CA ASN A 355 24.47 2.84 10.67
C ASN A 355 22.99 2.95 11.04
N LEU A 356 22.16 1.95 10.70
CA LEU A 356 20.74 1.91 11.04
C LEU A 356 20.50 2.03 12.54
N ALA A 357 21.32 1.37 13.37
CA ALA A 357 21.23 1.44 14.83
C ALA A 357 21.50 2.84 15.42
N ARG A 358 22.11 3.74 14.63
CA ARG A 358 22.41 5.13 15.02
C ARG A 358 21.56 6.15 14.27
N GLN A 359 20.71 5.69 13.38
CA GLN A 359 19.85 6.55 12.57
C GLN A 359 18.76 7.18 13.44
N LYS A 360 18.50 8.47 13.23
CA LYS A 360 17.37 9.14 13.86
C LYS A 360 16.05 8.57 13.32
N ALA A 361 15.04 8.54 14.19
CA ALA A 361 13.68 8.19 13.81
C ALA A 361 13.07 9.24 12.85
N PRO A 362 12.08 8.86 12.03
CA PRO A 362 11.41 9.78 11.09
C PRO A 362 10.87 11.06 11.74
N SER A 363 10.39 10.99 12.98
CA SER A 363 9.87 12.15 13.73
C SER A 363 10.92 13.23 14.01
N ALA A 364 12.21 12.93 13.87
CA ALA A 364 13.26 13.94 13.96
C ALA A 364 13.23 14.93 12.78
N ALA A 365 12.56 14.58 11.69
CA ALA A 365 12.29 15.45 10.55
C ALA A 365 10.89 16.05 10.69
N VAL A 366 10.82 17.39 10.74
CA VAL A 366 9.52 18.09 10.87
C VAL A 366 8.91 18.27 9.49
N VAL A 367 7.94 17.42 9.16
CA VAL A 367 7.17 17.50 7.90
C VAL A 367 5.70 17.69 8.25
N PRO A 368 5.15 18.91 8.17
CA PRO A 368 3.76 19.18 8.52
C PRO A 368 2.78 18.35 7.67
N GLY A 369 1.76 17.78 8.33
CA GLY A 369 0.72 16.99 7.65
C GLY A 369 1.19 15.60 7.21
N LEU A 370 2.39 15.14 7.61
CA LEU A 370 2.99 13.90 7.11
C LEU A 370 2.07 12.69 7.26
N LEU A 371 1.42 12.53 8.42
CA LEU A 371 0.59 11.38 8.76
C LEU A 371 -0.89 11.71 8.96
N ASP A 372 -1.36 12.84 8.43
CA ASP A 372 -2.77 13.26 8.57
C ASP A 372 -3.68 12.64 7.49
N GLY A 373 -3.17 11.62 6.79
CA GLY A 373 -3.83 11.06 5.60
C GLY A 373 -5.23 10.54 5.85
N LEU A 374 -5.47 9.83 6.95
CA LEU A 374 -6.80 9.29 7.26
C LEU A 374 -7.79 10.38 7.66
N GLU A 375 -7.38 11.31 8.52
CA GLU A 375 -8.20 12.47 8.95
C GLU A 375 -8.59 13.35 7.75
N ASN A 376 -7.66 13.55 6.81
CA ASN A 376 -7.94 14.28 5.58
C ASN A 376 -8.89 13.50 4.65
N VAL A 377 -8.74 12.18 4.51
CA VAL A 377 -9.68 11.34 3.76
C VAL A 377 -11.10 11.43 4.36
N GLU A 378 -11.23 11.32 5.67
CA GLU A 378 -12.52 11.50 6.36
C GLU A 378 -13.16 12.85 6.05
N ARG A 379 -12.37 13.95 6.12
CA ARG A 379 -12.84 15.29 5.79
C ARG A 379 -13.28 15.41 4.33
N LEU A 380 -12.56 14.75 3.42
CA LEU A 380 -12.88 14.73 1.99
C LEU A 380 -14.17 13.93 1.72
N VAL A 381 -14.36 12.77 2.37
CA VAL A 381 -15.59 11.98 2.27
C VAL A 381 -16.79 12.79 2.76
N ARG A 382 -16.69 13.45 3.91
CA ARG A 382 -17.77 14.26 4.48
C ARG A 382 -18.23 15.43 3.59
N ARG A 383 -17.43 15.89 2.64
CA ARG A 383 -17.86 16.89 1.64
C ARG A 383 -18.86 16.33 0.64
N TRP A 384 -18.82 15.04 0.39
CA TRP A 384 -19.64 14.36 -0.60
C TRP A 384 -20.85 13.63 -0.02
N LEU A 385 -20.81 13.26 1.25
CA LEU A 385 -21.91 12.54 1.89
C LEU A 385 -23.06 13.49 2.21
N PRO A 386 -24.32 13.02 2.11
CA PRO A 386 -25.45 13.80 2.58
C PRO A 386 -25.29 14.06 4.08
N LEU A 387 -25.64 15.28 4.49
CA LEU A 387 -25.67 15.62 5.91
C LEU A 387 -26.72 14.74 6.60
N THR A 388 -26.40 14.20 7.77
CA THR A 388 -27.44 13.65 8.66
C THR A 388 -28.45 14.74 8.99
N GLN A 389 -29.70 14.36 9.34
CA GLN A 389 -30.73 15.34 9.69
C GLN A 389 -30.27 16.28 10.81
N ASP A 390 -29.53 15.77 11.79
CA ASP A 390 -28.97 16.55 12.90
C ASP A 390 -27.86 17.52 12.44
N GLU A 391 -26.95 17.09 11.55
CA GLU A 391 -25.92 17.97 10.98
C GLU A 391 -26.51 19.04 10.06
N ALA A 392 -27.56 18.70 9.32
CA ALA A 392 -28.29 19.66 8.49
C ALA A 392 -28.99 20.72 9.36
N ALA A 393 -29.58 20.31 10.50
CA ALA A 393 -30.19 21.21 11.46
C ALA A 393 -29.16 22.13 12.14
N ILE A 394 -28.01 21.59 12.56
CA ILE A 394 -26.93 22.37 13.17
C ILE A 394 -26.36 23.40 12.18
N ARG A 395 -26.13 23.01 10.91
CA ARG A 395 -25.69 23.96 9.88
C ARG A 395 -26.71 25.01 9.52
N ALA A 396 -28.01 24.67 9.61
CA ALA A 396 -29.08 25.67 9.39
C ALA A 396 -29.16 26.70 10.54
N LEU A 397 -28.84 26.32 11.78
CA LEU A 397 -28.75 27.19 12.93
C LEU A 397 -27.49 28.06 12.98
N ALA A 398 -26.44 27.68 12.27
CA ALA A 398 -25.16 28.40 12.19
C ALA A 398 -25.07 29.42 11.03
N ARG A 399 -26.13 29.54 10.22
CA ARG A 399 -26.32 30.55 9.17
C ARG A 399 -27.33 31.61 9.61
#